data_e76c4fce080ab33855d6ed1f6f4b1167
#
_entry.id   e76c4fce080ab33855d6ed1f6f4b1167
#
_cell.length_a   1.000
_cell.length_b   1.000
_cell.length_c   1.000
_cell.angle_alpha   90.00
_cell.angle_beta   90.00
_cell.angle_gamma   90.00
#
_symmetry.space_group_name_H-M   'P 1'
#
loop_
_entity.id
_entity.type
_entity.pdbx_description
1 polymer ?
#
loop_
_entity_poly.entity_id
_entity_poly.type
_entity_poly.pdbx_seq_one_letter_code
_entity_poly.pdbx_strand_id
1 'polypeptide(L)'
;MIELKDTNVILTGATGGIGNSILENLITTGANVLATGTNEDKLNLIQKKYKNVQTEKFDISNHLEIENFINKANESLGGRIDILINNAGITRDNLSIRMKDEEWNEVIDINLTSTFLLSKSVVKKMLKSKKGKIINITSIVGHTGNIGQANYTASKAGVVAMSKSLALEYGKKNINVNCISPGFISTEMTDKINDEYKEVLKSKIPMNRFGTPNDIANTVIFLCSKLSDYITGETIHVNGGMYFS
;
A
#
# COMPACT_ATOMS: atom_id res chain seq x y z
N MET A 1 10.78 1.74 -21.05
CA MET A 1 10.28 2.37 -19.82
C MET A 1 8.80 2.00 -19.69
N ILE A 2 8.30 1.69 -18.50
CA ILE A 2 6.87 1.40 -18.30
C ILE A 2 6.10 2.73 -18.43
N GLU A 3 5.06 2.74 -19.27
CA GLU A 3 4.16 3.88 -19.43
C GLU A 3 2.78 3.53 -18.88
N LEU A 4 2.19 4.43 -18.08
CA LEU A 4 0.86 4.32 -17.50
C LEU A 4 -0.01 5.52 -17.91
N LYS A 5 0.20 6.06 -19.14
CA LYS A 5 -0.63 7.12 -19.68
C LYS A 5 -2.09 6.71 -19.66
N ASP A 6 -2.98 7.65 -19.37
CA ASP A 6 -4.44 7.42 -19.27
C ASP A 6 -4.86 6.37 -18.23
N THR A 7 -3.98 6.08 -17.25
CA THR A 7 -4.26 5.17 -16.16
C THR A 7 -4.58 5.97 -14.90
N ASN A 8 -5.74 5.74 -14.32
CA ASN A 8 -6.25 6.44 -13.16
C ASN A 8 -5.96 5.64 -11.89
N VAL A 9 -5.18 6.23 -10.98
CA VAL A 9 -4.63 5.57 -9.78
C VAL A 9 -5.10 6.28 -8.52
N ILE A 10 -5.63 5.53 -7.55
CA ILE A 10 -5.79 6.00 -6.16
C ILE A 10 -4.62 5.46 -5.35
N LEU A 11 -3.90 6.34 -4.66
CA LEU A 11 -2.80 6.00 -3.75
C LEU A 11 -3.13 6.48 -2.34
N THR A 12 -3.28 5.55 -1.41
CA THR A 12 -3.46 5.88 0.02
C THR A 12 -2.12 6.02 0.73
N GLY A 13 -2.06 6.91 1.75
CA GLY A 13 -0.83 7.12 2.50
C GLY A 13 0.31 7.74 1.68
N ALA A 14 -0.02 8.58 0.70
CA ALA A 14 0.94 9.21 -0.21
C ALA A 14 1.96 10.13 0.49
N THR A 15 1.66 10.57 1.71
CA THR A 15 2.50 11.49 2.50
C THR A 15 3.60 10.80 3.31
N GLY A 16 3.61 9.46 3.36
CA GLY A 16 4.66 8.66 4.01
C GLY A 16 5.86 8.38 3.08
N GLY A 17 6.98 7.90 3.63
CA GLY A 17 8.21 7.68 2.85
C GLY A 17 8.03 6.76 1.64
N ILE A 18 7.43 5.58 1.84
CA ILE A 18 7.12 4.63 0.74
C ILE A 18 6.07 5.24 -0.19
N GLY A 19 4.98 5.81 0.36
CA GLY A 19 3.91 6.41 -0.43
C GLY A 19 4.38 7.55 -1.32
N ASN A 20 5.25 8.42 -0.82
CA ASN A 20 5.82 9.51 -1.62
C ASN A 20 6.68 8.98 -2.77
N SER A 21 7.50 7.95 -2.53
CA SER A 21 8.31 7.32 -3.58
C SER A 21 7.43 6.63 -4.64
N ILE A 22 6.36 5.96 -4.24
CA ILE A 22 5.37 5.40 -5.16
C ILE A 22 4.75 6.50 -6.01
N LEU A 23 4.33 7.62 -5.39
CA LEU A 23 3.76 8.76 -6.08
C LEU A 23 4.72 9.33 -7.14
N GLU A 24 5.97 9.58 -6.77
CA GLU A 24 6.99 10.11 -7.68
C GLU A 24 7.20 9.20 -8.89
N ASN A 25 7.28 7.88 -8.66
CA ASN A 25 7.41 6.91 -9.74
C ASN A 25 6.16 6.85 -10.64
N LEU A 26 4.95 6.91 -10.07
CA LEU A 26 3.71 6.96 -10.86
C LEU A 26 3.66 8.19 -11.78
N ILE A 27 4.08 9.36 -11.28
CA ILE A 27 4.13 10.59 -12.07
C ILE A 27 5.06 10.43 -13.27
N THR A 28 6.24 9.82 -13.10
CA THR A 28 7.20 9.61 -14.20
C THR A 28 6.66 8.67 -15.29
N THR A 29 5.71 7.79 -14.95
CA THR A 29 5.05 6.91 -15.93
C THR A 29 3.89 7.57 -16.68
N GLY A 30 3.50 8.79 -16.30
CA GLY A 30 2.40 9.53 -16.91
C GLY A 30 1.00 9.14 -16.39
N ALA A 31 0.92 8.47 -15.23
CA ALA A 31 -0.35 8.12 -14.61
C ALA A 31 -1.09 9.36 -14.07
N ASN A 32 -2.43 9.33 -14.09
CA ASN A 32 -3.29 10.28 -13.38
C ASN A 32 -3.46 9.80 -11.94
N VAL A 33 -2.97 10.54 -10.96
CA VAL A 33 -2.95 10.07 -9.57
C VAL A 33 -3.83 10.94 -8.68
N LEU A 34 -4.72 10.30 -7.94
CA LEU A 34 -5.34 10.87 -6.74
C LEU A 34 -4.55 10.35 -5.52
N ALA A 35 -3.78 11.25 -4.91
CA ALA A 35 -2.98 10.99 -3.73
C ALA A 35 -3.75 11.38 -2.47
N THR A 36 -3.86 10.45 -1.50
CA THR A 36 -4.59 10.74 -0.25
C THR A 36 -3.78 10.41 0.99
N GLY A 37 -4.11 11.07 2.08
CA GLY A 37 -3.53 10.91 3.40
C GLY A 37 -4.21 11.82 4.41
N THR A 38 -3.76 11.80 5.67
CA THR A 38 -4.31 12.62 6.76
C THR A 38 -3.57 13.95 6.95
N ASN A 39 -2.34 14.07 6.48
CA ASN A 39 -1.52 15.28 6.63
C ASN A 39 -1.77 16.25 5.47
N GLU A 40 -2.58 17.27 5.74
CA GLU A 40 -3.01 18.27 4.77
C GLU A 40 -1.86 19.13 4.25
N ASP A 41 -0.92 19.51 5.11
CA ASP A 41 0.23 20.34 4.71
C ASP A 41 1.11 19.59 3.69
N LYS A 42 1.40 18.30 3.94
CA LYS A 42 2.14 17.47 3.01
C LYS A 42 1.37 17.25 1.69
N LEU A 43 0.06 17.09 1.73
CA LEU A 43 -0.77 16.99 0.52
C LEU A 43 -0.74 18.29 -0.30
N ASN A 44 -0.81 19.45 0.36
CA ASN A 44 -0.69 20.76 -0.29
C ASN A 44 0.68 20.95 -0.95
N LEU A 45 1.76 20.48 -0.31
CA LEU A 45 3.09 20.48 -0.91
C LEU A 45 3.17 19.59 -2.15
N ILE A 46 2.58 18.40 -2.11
CA ILE A 46 2.47 17.49 -3.26
C ILE A 46 1.75 18.20 -4.42
N GLN A 47 0.60 18.80 -4.16
CA GLN A 47 -0.20 19.47 -5.19
C GLN A 47 0.52 20.68 -5.81
N LYS A 48 1.28 21.44 -5.01
CA LYS A 48 2.11 22.54 -5.51
C LYS A 48 3.27 22.04 -6.37
N LYS A 49 3.88 20.92 -6.00
CA LYS A 49 5.03 20.34 -6.71
C LYS A 49 4.64 19.69 -8.03
N TYR A 50 3.47 19.02 -8.07
CA TYR A 50 3.05 18.19 -9.21
C TYR A 50 1.67 18.63 -9.74
N LYS A 51 1.65 19.35 -10.88
CA LYS A 51 0.42 19.89 -11.48
C LYS A 51 -0.61 18.82 -11.90
N ASN A 52 -0.16 17.62 -12.20
CA ASN A 52 -1.00 16.51 -12.69
C ASN A 52 -1.43 15.54 -11.58
N VAL A 53 -1.18 15.90 -10.31
CA VAL A 53 -1.60 15.09 -9.14
C VAL A 53 -2.78 15.78 -8.50
N GLN A 54 -3.85 15.04 -8.31
CA GLN A 54 -4.95 15.45 -7.45
C GLN A 54 -4.67 15.01 -6.03
N THR A 55 -5.02 15.80 -5.04
CA THR A 55 -4.85 15.44 -3.64
C THR A 55 -6.17 15.56 -2.91
N GLU A 56 -6.46 14.62 -2.01
CA GLU A 56 -7.63 14.67 -1.13
C GLU A 56 -7.22 14.22 0.27
N LYS A 57 -7.55 15.05 1.27
CA LYS A 57 -7.41 14.66 2.67
C LYS A 57 -8.49 13.66 3.02
N PHE A 58 -8.08 12.44 3.34
CA PHE A 58 -9.00 11.39 3.75
C PHE A 58 -8.36 10.50 4.81
N ASP A 59 -9.10 10.29 5.90
CA ASP A 59 -8.76 9.33 6.94
C ASP A 59 -9.47 8.01 6.64
N ILE A 60 -8.69 6.99 6.30
CA ILE A 60 -9.23 5.68 5.95
C ILE A 60 -9.89 4.96 7.12
N SER A 61 -9.68 5.40 8.36
CA SER A 61 -10.39 4.88 9.55
C SER A 61 -11.87 5.31 9.59
N ASN A 62 -12.24 6.34 8.84
CA ASN A 62 -13.64 6.74 8.69
C ASN A 62 -14.37 5.82 7.71
N HIS A 63 -14.68 4.61 8.18
CA HIS A 63 -15.25 3.54 7.38
C HIS A 63 -16.58 3.90 6.72
N LEU A 64 -17.39 4.75 7.37
CA LEU A 64 -18.69 5.18 6.86
C LEU A 64 -18.56 6.07 5.62
N GLU A 65 -17.46 6.80 5.49
CA GLU A 65 -17.20 7.72 4.38
C GLU A 65 -16.43 7.08 3.21
N ILE A 66 -15.95 5.85 3.34
CA ILE A 66 -15.15 5.19 2.28
C ILE A 66 -15.91 5.12 0.96
N GLU A 67 -17.18 4.74 0.97
CA GLU A 67 -17.96 4.63 -0.28
C GLU A 67 -18.17 6.01 -0.94
N ASN A 68 -18.44 7.05 -0.14
CA ASN A 68 -18.56 8.43 -0.58
C ASN A 68 -17.21 8.94 -1.15
N PHE A 69 -16.10 8.69 -0.44
CA PHE A 69 -14.75 9.01 -0.91
C PHE A 69 -14.46 8.36 -2.28
N ILE A 70 -14.71 7.06 -2.45
CA ILE A 70 -14.48 6.37 -3.72
C ILE A 70 -15.39 6.89 -4.84
N ASN A 71 -16.63 7.32 -4.54
CA ASN A 71 -17.50 7.94 -5.53
C ASN A 71 -16.91 9.26 -6.03
N LYS A 72 -16.51 10.16 -5.13
CA LYS A 72 -15.85 11.43 -5.46
C LYS A 72 -14.54 11.21 -6.23
N ALA A 73 -13.69 10.28 -5.76
CA ALA A 73 -12.46 9.91 -6.43
C ALA A 73 -12.71 9.42 -7.87
N ASN A 74 -13.74 8.61 -8.08
CA ASN A 74 -14.11 8.14 -9.41
C ASN A 74 -14.54 9.31 -10.32
N GLU A 75 -15.32 10.25 -9.82
CA GLU A 75 -15.73 11.43 -10.57
C GLU A 75 -14.54 12.31 -10.93
N SER A 76 -13.68 12.62 -9.96
CA SER A 76 -12.49 13.47 -10.17
C SER A 76 -11.48 12.84 -11.15
N LEU A 77 -11.43 11.52 -11.23
CA LEU A 77 -10.60 10.76 -12.18
C LEU A 77 -11.33 10.47 -13.52
N GLY A 78 -12.38 11.22 -13.85
CA GLY A 78 -13.07 11.10 -15.12
C GLY A 78 -13.97 9.87 -15.26
N GLY A 79 -14.49 9.36 -14.17
CA GLY A 79 -15.49 8.27 -14.14
C GLY A 79 -14.90 6.85 -14.18
N ARG A 80 -13.57 6.69 -14.05
CA ARG A 80 -12.90 5.39 -14.08
C ARG A 80 -11.75 5.33 -13.08
N ILE A 81 -11.66 4.24 -12.35
CA ILE A 81 -10.54 3.89 -11.49
C ILE A 81 -9.91 2.62 -12.06
N ASP A 82 -8.65 2.70 -12.49
CA ASP A 82 -7.91 1.55 -13.04
C ASP A 82 -7.10 0.83 -11.96
N ILE A 83 -6.54 1.57 -11.00
CA ILE A 83 -5.63 1.01 -9.99
C ILE A 83 -5.95 1.60 -8.61
N LEU A 84 -5.98 0.72 -7.60
CA LEU A 84 -5.97 1.10 -6.19
C LEU A 84 -4.67 0.60 -5.55
N ILE A 85 -3.94 1.50 -4.90
CA ILE A 85 -2.75 1.18 -4.11
C ILE A 85 -3.05 1.46 -2.65
N ASN A 86 -3.26 0.40 -1.87
CA ASN A 86 -3.45 0.47 -0.43
C ASN A 86 -2.07 0.45 0.24
N ASN A 87 -1.54 1.63 0.53
CA ASN A 87 -0.25 1.82 1.19
C ASN A 87 -0.38 2.42 2.60
N ALA A 88 -1.48 3.09 2.91
CA ALA A 88 -1.71 3.62 4.25
C ALA A 88 -1.73 2.51 5.30
N GLY A 89 -1.14 2.78 6.46
CA GLY A 89 -1.13 1.87 7.60
C GLY A 89 -0.36 2.46 8.79
N ILE A 90 -0.62 1.89 9.96
CA ILE A 90 -0.02 2.30 11.23
C ILE A 90 0.55 1.10 11.98
N THR A 91 1.40 1.37 12.97
CA THR A 91 1.82 0.42 14.00
C THR A 91 1.45 0.96 15.39
N ARG A 92 1.18 0.05 16.34
CA ARG A 92 1.05 0.32 17.77
C ARG A 92 1.75 -0.83 18.48
N ASP A 93 3.06 -0.68 18.62
CA ASP A 93 3.94 -1.75 19.08
C ASP A 93 3.91 -1.85 20.60
N ASN A 94 3.55 -3.03 21.12
CA ASN A 94 3.56 -3.36 22.53
C ASN A 94 3.63 -4.89 22.72
N LEU A 95 4.24 -5.36 23.81
CA LEU A 95 4.19 -6.78 24.13
C LEU A 95 2.74 -7.21 24.34
N SER A 96 2.36 -8.41 23.88
CA SER A 96 0.97 -8.88 23.87
C SER A 96 0.29 -8.79 25.24
N ILE A 97 1.02 -9.09 26.32
CA ILE A 97 0.50 -8.98 27.70
C ILE A 97 0.25 -7.52 28.15
N ARG A 98 0.83 -6.53 27.46
CA ARG A 98 0.69 -5.10 27.76
C ARG A 98 -0.08 -4.34 26.69
N MET A 99 -0.34 -4.99 25.55
CA MET A 99 -1.09 -4.40 24.44
C MET A 99 -2.51 -4.11 24.87
N LYS A 100 -2.95 -2.88 24.73
CA LYS A 100 -4.32 -2.46 25.02
C LYS A 100 -5.26 -2.87 23.88
N ASP A 101 -6.51 -3.12 24.22
CA ASP A 101 -7.53 -3.48 23.21
C ASP A 101 -7.67 -2.37 22.15
N GLU A 102 -7.52 -1.10 22.55
CA GLU A 102 -7.57 0.04 21.63
C GLU A 102 -6.40 0.02 20.64
N GLU A 103 -5.18 -0.35 21.08
CA GLU A 103 -3.99 -0.49 20.23
C GLU A 103 -4.16 -1.61 19.22
N TRP A 104 -4.80 -2.72 19.63
CA TRP A 104 -5.15 -3.82 18.75
C TRP A 104 -6.19 -3.38 17.73
N ASN A 105 -7.33 -2.86 18.19
CA ASN A 105 -8.47 -2.49 17.35
C ASN A 105 -8.07 -1.43 16.33
N GLU A 106 -7.36 -0.37 16.73
CA GLU A 106 -6.92 0.69 15.83
C GLU A 106 -6.08 0.17 14.66
N VAL A 107 -5.12 -0.76 14.94
CA VAL A 107 -4.27 -1.35 13.90
C VAL A 107 -5.07 -2.26 12.98
N ILE A 108 -5.97 -3.09 13.51
CA ILE A 108 -6.83 -3.95 12.69
C ILE A 108 -7.77 -3.10 11.82
N ASP A 109 -8.40 -2.09 12.39
CA ASP A 109 -9.35 -1.23 11.69
C ASP A 109 -8.70 -0.46 10.55
N ILE A 110 -7.54 0.15 10.79
CA ILE A 110 -6.85 0.94 9.77
C ILE A 110 -6.16 0.05 8.73
N ASN A 111 -5.41 -0.97 9.16
CA ASN A 111 -4.59 -1.73 8.22
C ASN A 111 -5.37 -2.79 7.44
N LEU A 112 -6.35 -3.44 8.06
CA LEU A 112 -7.08 -4.56 7.47
C LEU A 112 -8.50 -4.17 7.05
N THR A 113 -9.32 -3.66 7.98
CA THR A 113 -10.72 -3.34 7.71
C THR A 113 -10.83 -2.25 6.64
N SER A 114 -10.08 -1.15 6.76
CA SER A 114 -10.09 -0.08 5.75
C SER A 114 -9.60 -0.56 4.38
N THR A 115 -8.54 -1.40 4.34
CA THR A 115 -8.04 -1.99 3.10
C THR A 115 -9.10 -2.84 2.41
N PHE A 116 -9.86 -3.63 3.18
CA PHE A 116 -10.99 -4.40 2.66
C PHE A 116 -12.10 -3.49 2.10
N LEU A 117 -12.53 -2.49 2.87
CA LEU A 117 -13.62 -1.60 2.48
C LEU A 117 -13.28 -0.75 1.24
N LEU A 118 -12.04 -0.24 1.16
CA LEU A 118 -11.54 0.47 -0.02
C LEU A 118 -11.54 -0.47 -1.24
N SER A 119 -10.97 -1.66 -1.11
CA SER A 119 -10.93 -2.67 -2.17
C SER A 119 -12.33 -3.04 -2.65
N LYS A 120 -13.26 -3.34 -1.74
CA LYS A 120 -14.67 -3.64 -2.04
C LYS A 120 -15.37 -2.51 -2.80
N SER A 121 -15.14 -1.25 -2.39
CA SER A 121 -15.78 -0.09 -3.02
C SER A 121 -15.20 0.17 -4.41
N VAL A 122 -13.88 0.03 -4.59
CA VAL A 122 -13.23 0.19 -5.90
C VAL A 122 -13.59 -0.94 -6.86
N VAL A 123 -13.68 -2.19 -6.40
CA VAL A 123 -14.12 -3.33 -7.23
C VAL A 123 -15.47 -3.06 -7.86
N LYS A 124 -16.44 -2.44 -7.16
CA LYS A 124 -17.75 -2.05 -7.75
C LYS A 124 -17.57 -1.15 -8.99
N LYS A 125 -16.53 -0.30 -9.04
CA LYS A 125 -16.23 0.56 -10.20
C LYS A 125 -15.49 -0.23 -11.29
N MET A 126 -14.50 -1.04 -10.90
CA MET A 126 -13.69 -1.86 -11.81
C MET A 126 -14.53 -2.91 -12.55
N LEU A 127 -15.57 -3.45 -11.92
CA LEU A 127 -16.52 -4.38 -12.59
C LEU A 127 -17.26 -3.73 -13.76
N LYS A 128 -17.52 -2.41 -13.71
CA LYS A 128 -18.15 -1.67 -14.82
C LYS A 128 -17.18 -1.51 -15.99
N SER A 129 -15.89 -1.27 -15.72
CA SER A 129 -14.83 -1.14 -16.73
C SER A 129 -14.27 -2.49 -17.20
N LYS A 130 -14.63 -3.60 -16.53
CA LYS A 130 -14.16 -4.97 -16.78
C LYS A 130 -12.63 -5.11 -16.75
N LYS A 131 -11.96 -4.32 -15.95
CA LYS A 131 -10.53 -4.39 -15.68
C LYS A 131 -10.18 -3.59 -14.43
N GLY A 132 -9.08 -3.97 -13.78
CA GLY A 132 -8.56 -3.21 -12.65
C GLY A 132 -7.38 -3.91 -11.99
N LYS A 133 -6.66 -3.18 -11.16
CA LYS A 133 -5.57 -3.73 -10.35
C LYS A 133 -5.65 -3.18 -8.94
N ILE A 134 -5.52 -4.06 -7.95
CA ILE A 134 -5.42 -3.70 -6.54
C ILE A 134 -4.06 -4.17 -6.04
N ILE A 135 -3.28 -3.27 -5.46
CA ILE A 135 -1.96 -3.52 -4.93
C ILE A 135 -1.97 -3.14 -3.45
N ASN A 136 -1.74 -4.13 -2.60
CA ASN A 136 -1.74 -3.95 -1.15
C ASN A 136 -0.31 -4.00 -0.61
N ILE A 137 0.12 -2.94 0.07
CA ILE A 137 1.42 -2.91 0.75
C ILE A 137 1.27 -3.60 2.10
N THR A 138 1.89 -4.78 2.21
CA THR A 138 1.90 -5.61 3.41
C THR A 138 3.21 -5.42 4.19
N SER A 139 3.78 -6.46 4.74
CA SER A 139 5.08 -6.44 5.40
C SER A 139 5.60 -7.88 5.56
N ILE A 140 6.92 -8.04 5.58
CA ILE A 140 7.58 -9.29 5.90
C ILE A 140 7.08 -9.86 7.25
N VAL A 141 6.80 -9.00 8.23
CA VAL A 141 6.36 -9.45 9.57
C VAL A 141 5.00 -10.13 9.53
N GLY A 142 4.18 -9.91 8.50
CA GLY A 142 2.95 -10.67 8.27
C GLY A 142 3.20 -12.15 7.98
N HIS A 143 4.43 -12.54 7.63
CA HIS A 143 4.87 -13.91 7.37
C HIS A 143 5.73 -14.47 8.50
N THR A 144 6.61 -13.64 9.08
CA THR A 144 7.61 -14.10 10.07
C THR A 144 7.18 -13.88 11.52
N GLY A 145 6.23 -12.99 11.76
CA GLY A 145 5.99 -12.41 13.08
C GLY A 145 7.08 -11.41 13.48
N ASN A 146 6.81 -10.62 14.51
CA ASN A 146 7.79 -9.78 15.18
C ASN A 146 7.36 -9.52 16.62
N ILE A 147 8.34 -9.47 17.52
CA ILE A 147 8.09 -9.20 18.95
C ILE A 147 7.44 -7.82 19.10
N GLY A 148 6.38 -7.74 19.88
CA GLY A 148 5.65 -6.49 20.14
C GLY A 148 4.70 -6.05 19.04
N GLN A 149 4.52 -6.81 17.96
CA GLN A 149 3.70 -6.46 16.81
C GLN A 149 2.58 -7.47 16.51
N ALA A 150 1.98 -8.06 17.52
CA ALA A 150 0.91 -9.06 17.32
C ALA A 150 -0.25 -8.49 16.46
N ASN A 151 -0.71 -7.25 16.75
CA ASN A 151 -1.74 -6.54 16.00
C ASN A 151 -1.31 -6.25 14.54
N TYR A 152 -0.13 -5.69 14.36
CA TYR A 152 0.39 -5.33 13.04
C TYR A 152 0.62 -6.57 12.17
N THR A 153 1.24 -7.61 12.74
CA THR A 153 1.45 -8.91 12.10
C THR A 153 0.12 -9.53 11.66
N ALA A 154 -0.86 -9.59 12.56
CA ALA A 154 -2.19 -10.12 12.25
C ALA A 154 -2.86 -9.33 11.12
N SER A 155 -2.77 -7.99 11.17
CA SER A 155 -3.35 -7.14 10.13
C SER A 155 -2.72 -7.38 8.76
N LYS A 156 -1.38 -7.47 8.67
CA LYS A 156 -0.67 -7.66 7.40
C LYS A 156 -0.82 -9.08 6.85
N ALA A 157 -0.84 -10.09 7.71
CA ALA A 157 -1.19 -11.46 7.32
C ALA A 157 -2.64 -11.56 6.81
N GLY A 158 -3.57 -10.89 7.50
CA GLY A 158 -4.97 -10.80 7.08
C GLY A 158 -5.15 -10.17 5.70
N VAL A 159 -4.40 -9.10 5.40
CA VAL A 159 -4.41 -8.48 4.06
C VAL A 159 -3.93 -9.45 2.98
N VAL A 160 -2.88 -10.25 3.25
CA VAL A 160 -2.40 -11.27 2.29
C VAL A 160 -3.49 -12.31 2.03
N ALA A 161 -4.09 -12.88 3.07
CA ALA A 161 -5.13 -13.89 2.95
C ALA A 161 -6.38 -13.35 2.23
N MET A 162 -6.84 -12.14 2.60
CA MET A 162 -7.94 -11.44 1.95
C MET A 162 -7.67 -11.20 0.46
N SER A 163 -6.45 -10.78 0.11
CA SER A 163 -6.07 -10.51 -1.28
C SER A 163 -6.18 -11.75 -2.17
N LYS A 164 -5.83 -12.93 -1.65
CA LYS A 164 -6.00 -14.21 -2.37
C LYS A 164 -7.47 -14.50 -2.63
N SER A 165 -8.35 -14.27 -1.66
CA SER A 165 -9.80 -14.44 -1.84
C SER A 165 -10.35 -13.50 -2.91
N LEU A 166 -9.99 -12.23 -2.85
CA LEU A 166 -10.42 -11.23 -3.85
C LEU A 166 -9.88 -11.58 -5.26
N ALA A 167 -8.64 -12.09 -5.36
CA ALA A 167 -8.07 -12.54 -6.63
C ALA A 167 -8.86 -13.69 -7.25
N LEU A 168 -9.30 -14.67 -6.44
CA LEU A 168 -10.15 -15.79 -6.88
C LEU A 168 -11.53 -15.31 -7.34
N GLU A 169 -12.14 -14.37 -6.59
CA GLU A 169 -13.47 -13.84 -6.90
C GLU A 169 -13.49 -13.04 -8.21
N TYR A 170 -12.46 -12.22 -8.43
CA TYR A 170 -12.50 -11.20 -9.49
C TYR A 170 -11.55 -11.45 -10.67
N GLY A 171 -10.70 -12.48 -10.62
CA GLY A 171 -9.76 -12.80 -11.71
C GLY A 171 -10.44 -13.00 -13.07
N LYS A 172 -11.59 -13.67 -13.11
CA LYS A 172 -12.41 -13.83 -14.35
C LYS A 172 -12.99 -12.52 -14.88
N LYS A 173 -12.87 -11.43 -14.13
CA LYS A 173 -13.30 -10.08 -14.51
C LYS A 173 -12.14 -9.18 -14.90
N ASN A 174 -10.94 -9.75 -15.11
CA ASN A 174 -9.68 -9.03 -15.37
C ASN A 174 -9.34 -8.00 -14.26
N ILE A 175 -9.64 -8.33 -13.01
CA ILE A 175 -9.24 -7.55 -11.85
C ILE A 175 -8.18 -8.37 -11.12
N ASN A 176 -6.95 -7.86 -11.13
CA ASN A 176 -5.82 -8.46 -10.43
C ASN A 176 -5.70 -7.89 -9.02
N VAL A 177 -5.46 -8.76 -8.04
CA VAL A 177 -5.24 -8.34 -6.65
C VAL A 177 -3.95 -8.99 -6.16
N ASN A 178 -2.94 -8.16 -5.86
CA ASN A 178 -1.62 -8.62 -5.44
C ASN A 178 -1.12 -7.86 -4.22
N CYS A 179 -0.19 -8.46 -3.51
CA CYS A 179 0.50 -7.86 -2.37
C CYS A 179 1.97 -7.59 -2.69
N ILE A 180 2.52 -6.57 -2.06
CA ILE A 180 3.96 -6.37 -1.93
C ILE A 180 4.30 -6.47 -0.46
N SER A 181 5.31 -7.27 -0.13
CA SER A 181 5.79 -7.51 1.23
C SER A 181 7.18 -6.91 1.40
N PRO A 182 7.28 -5.64 1.86
CA PRO A 182 8.56 -5.01 2.16
C PRO A 182 9.27 -5.68 3.33
N GLY A 183 10.61 -5.72 3.27
CA GLY A 183 11.47 -5.93 4.41
C GLY A 183 11.73 -4.61 5.17
N PHE A 184 12.94 -4.46 5.73
CA PHE A 184 13.36 -3.19 6.32
C PHE A 184 13.68 -2.17 5.22
N ILE A 185 12.94 -1.07 5.22
CA ILE A 185 13.07 0.02 4.25
C ILE A 185 13.56 1.29 4.97
N SER A 186 14.59 1.93 4.41
CA SER A 186 15.09 3.22 4.91
C SER A 186 14.02 4.30 4.72
N THR A 187 13.52 4.83 5.84
CA THR A 187 12.53 5.90 5.91
C THR A 187 12.84 6.76 7.13
N GLU A 188 12.20 7.91 7.27
CA GLU A 188 12.31 8.75 8.46
C GLU A 188 12.10 7.98 9.77
N MET A 189 11.36 6.87 9.74
CA MET A 189 11.12 6.01 10.90
C MET A 189 12.35 5.17 11.24
N THR A 190 13.01 4.61 10.26
CA THR A 190 14.24 3.79 10.45
C THR A 190 15.48 4.65 10.71
N ASP A 191 15.48 5.92 10.29
CA ASP A 191 16.59 6.85 10.54
C ASP A 191 16.77 7.14 12.03
N LYS A 192 15.72 7.00 12.83
CA LYS A 192 15.75 7.16 14.29
C LYS A 192 16.40 6.00 15.04
N ILE A 193 16.66 4.89 14.37
CA ILE A 193 17.34 3.72 14.94
C ILE A 193 18.84 4.06 15.09
N ASN A 194 19.44 3.72 16.22
CA ASN A 194 20.88 3.92 16.41
C ASN A 194 21.70 3.06 15.43
N ASP A 195 22.91 3.53 15.11
CA ASP A 195 23.71 2.91 14.04
C ASP A 195 24.17 1.49 14.40
N GLU A 196 24.49 1.22 15.66
CA GLU A 196 24.86 -0.12 16.11
C GLU A 196 23.74 -1.13 15.89
N TYR A 197 22.50 -0.75 16.23
CA TYR A 197 21.34 -1.62 16.00
C TYR A 197 20.99 -1.74 14.50
N LYS A 198 21.25 -0.68 13.70
CA LYS A 198 21.12 -0.77 12.24
C LYS A 198 22.04 -1.83 11.64
N GLU A 199 23.30 -1.90 12.10
CA GLU A 199 24.25 -2.92 11.62
C GLU A 199 23.79 -4.33 11.99
N VAL A 200 23.26 -4.53 13.21
CA VAL A 200 22.67 -5.81 13.63
C VAL A 200 21.47 -6.20 12.73
N LEU A 201 20.63 -5.23 12.37
CA LEU A 201 19.50 -5.49 11.48
C LEU A 201 19.97 -5.81 10.05
N LYS A 202 20.97 -5.07 9.52
CA LYS A 202 21.54 -5.32 8.20
C LYS A 202 22.17 -6.71 8.09
N SER A 203 22.86 -7.17 9.14
CA SER A 203 23.49 -8.50 9.15
C SER A 203 22.48 -9.66 9.00
N LYS A 204 21.18 -9.40 9.31
CA LYS A 204 20.09 -10.37 9.11
C LYS A 204 19.52 -10.35 7.69
N ILE A 205 19.95 -9.40 6.85
CA ILE A 205 19.49 -9.26 5.47
C ILE A 205 20.54 -9.87 4.55
N PRO A 206 20.27 -10.91 3.76
CA PRO A 206 21.25 -11.47 2.84
C PRO A 206 21.91 -10.46 1.90
N MET A 207 21.19 -9.44 1.43
CA MET A 207 21.75 -8.36 0.63
C MET A 207 22.54 -7.32 1.45
N ASN A 208 22.66 -7.48 2.77
CA ASN A 208 23.41 -6.66 3.72
C ASN A 208 23.15 -5.15 3.62
N ARG A 209 21.93 -4.77 3.24
CA ARG A 209 21.45 -3.38 3.20
C ARG A 209 19.96 -3.30 3.47
N PHE A 210 19.51 -2.18 3.98
CA PHE A 210 18.09 -1.86 3.93
C PHE A 210 17.63 -1.62 2.48
N GLY A 211 16.38 -1.94 2.19
CA GLY A 211 15.73 -1.49 0.96
C GLY A 211 15.50 0.02 1.00
N THR A 212 15.31 0.61 -0.15
CA THR A 212 14.89 2.00 -0.30
C THR A 212 13.39 2.06 -0.60
N PRO A 213 12.70 3.19 -0.35
CA PRO A 213 11.34 3.39 -0.82
C PRO A 213 11.19 3.14 -2.33
N ASN A 214 12.24 3.42 -3.11
CA ASN A 214 12.27 3.22 -4.55
C ASN A 214 12.31 1.72 -4.94
N ASP A 215 12.91 0.85 -4.12
CA ASP A 215 12.86 -0.61 -4.35
C ASP A 215 11.40 -1.11 -4.31
N ILE A 216 10.58 -0.55 -3.41
CA ILE A 216 9.15 -0.83 -3.33
C ILE A 216 8.38 -0.19 -4.49
N ALA A 217 8.63 1.09 -4.77
CA ALA A 217 7.96 1.82 -5.84
C ALA A 217 8.15 1.16 -7.21
N ASN A 218 9.34 0.67 -7.54
CA ASN A 218 9.61 -0.06 -8.78
C ASN A 218 8.73 -1.31 -8.92
N THR A 219 8.56 -2.06 -7.84
CA THR A 219 7.68 -3.25 -7.84
C THR A 219 6.21 -2.86 -7.98
N VAL A 220 5.78 -1.75 -7.36
CA VAL A 220 4.43 -1.19 -7.56
C VAL A 220 4.22 -0.85 -9.04
N ILE A 221 5.15 -0.14 -9.68
CA ILE A 221 5.04 0.24 -11.09
C ILE A 221 4.96 -1.00 -12.00
N PHE A 222 5.75 -2.06 -11.71
CA PHE A 222 5.65 -3.33 -12.41
C PHE A 222 4.24 -3.92 -12.28
N LEU A 223 3.69 -4.00 -11.06
CA LEU A 223 2.34 -4.52 -10.83
C LEU A 223 1.24 -3.63 -11.41
N CYS A 224 1.46 -2.32 -11.55
CA CYS A 224 0.54 -1.40 -12.23
C CYS A 224 0.50 -1.64 -13.75
N SER A 225 1.55 -2.19 -14.33
CA SER A 225 1.75 -2.30 -15.79
C SER A 225 1.11 -3.55 -16.38
N LYS A 226 1.07 -3.60 -17.73
CA LYS A 226 0.64 -4.79 -18.48
C LYS A 226 1.55 -6.00 -18.30
N LEU A 227 2.80 -5.80 -17.85
CA LEU A 227 3.75 -6.88 -17.60
C LEU A 227 3.32 -7.85 -16.52
N SER A 228 2.38 -7.45 -15.66
CA SER A 228 1.81 -8.24 -14.57
C SER A 228 0.37 -8.71 -14.82
N ASP A 229 -0.14 -8.66 -16.05
CA ASP A 229 -1.55 -8.97 -16.33
C ASP A 229 -1.92 -10.43 -16.02
N TYR A 230 -0.93 -11.34 -16.01
CA TYR A 230 -1.14 -12.76 -15.64
C TYR A 230 -0.74 -13.08 -14.20
N ILE A 231 -0.54 -12.04 -13.35
CA ILE A 231 -0.19 -12.19 -11.94
C ILE A 231 -1.39 -11.73 -11.10
N THR A 232 -1.96 -12.65 -10.30
CA THR A 232 -3.04 -12.32 -9.35
C THR A 232 -3.01 -13.28 -8.15
N GLY A 233 -3.33 -12.78 -6.96
CA GLY A 233 -3.27 -13.54 -5.71
C GLY A 233 -1.86 -13.70 -5.14
N GLU A 234 -0.87 -13.06 -5.75
CA GLU A 234 0.55 -13.21 -5.41
C GLU A 234 1.02 -12.18 -4.38
N THR A 235 2.03 -12.56 -3.60
CA THR A 235 2.75 -11.66 -2.69
C THR A 235 4.20 -11.56 -3.14
N ILE A 236 4.59 -10.42 -3.70
CA ILE A 236 5.97 -10.17 -4.11
C ILE A 236 6.76 -9.69 -2.89
N HIS A 237 7.77 -10.48 -2.49
CA HIS A 237 8.67 -10.15 -1.40
C HIS A 237 9.78 -9.22 -1.87
N VAL A 238 9.83 -8.00 -1.31
CA VAL A 238 10.87 -6.99 -1.59
C VAL A 238 11.62 -6.72 -0.29
N ASN A 239 12.46 -7.67 0.14
CA ASN A 239 13.00 -7.73 1.49
C ASN A 239 14.49 -8.06 1.56
N GLY A 240 15.22 -8.04 0.44
CA GLY A 240 16.65 -8.33 0.40
C GLY A 240 17.03 -9.76 0.79
N GLY A 241 16.07 -10.70 0.72
CA GLY A 241 16.28 -12.12 1.07
C GLY A 241 16.00 -12.45 2.54
N MET A 242 15.39 -11.56 3.32
CA MET A 242 15.05 -11.85 4.72
C MET A 242 13.99 -12.96 4.88
N TYR A 243 13.19 -13.18 3.85
CA TYR A 243 12.16 -14.20 3.82
C TYR A 243 12.01 -14.73 2.39
N PHE A 244 11.87 -16.04 2.29
CA PHE A 244 11.54 -16.78 1.07
C PHE A 244 10.21 -17.50 1.27
N SER A 245 9.31 -17.46 0.30
CA SER A 245 8.04 -18.23 0.27
C SER A 245 8.24 -19.59 -0.37
#